data_54cc170880087035e288aafda59ca0fb
#
_entry.id   54cc170880087035e288aafda59ca0fb
#
_cell.length_a   1.000
_cell.length_b   1.000
_cell.length_c   1.000
_cell.angle_alpha   90.00
_cell.angle_beta   90.00
_cell.angle_gamma   90.00
#
_symmetry.space_group_name_H-M   'P 1'
#
loop_
_entity.id
_entity.type
_entity.pdbx_description
1 polymer ?
#
loop_
_entity_poly.entity_id
_entity_poly.type
_entity_poly.pdbx_seq_one_letter_code
_entity_poly.pdbx_strand_id
1 'polypeptide(L)'
;AKAIVYFIVSKLNTIYEKLPKQATDENCVELRHFTIIDEAHYMLGFDNKPLRDLIAIGRNKGLSIILATQNMDSYKSEFFDFYANAQYPLIMKQQSINDGVIKDLFGVSGKDFQEIKEAISGLQKGELIIKNPMAFSLGMGKKYKKMKVRHLI
;
A
#
# COMPACT_ATOMS: atom_id res chain seq x y z
N ALA A 1 16.59 3.91 15.91
CA ALA A 1 15.23 3.97 15.36
C ALA A 1 14.81 2.63 14.73
N LYS A 2 15.55 2.07 13.74
CA LYS A 2 15.17 0.81 13.03
C LYS A 2 14.89 -0.36 13.96
N ALA A 3 15.75 -0.61 14.95
CA ALA A 3 15.59 -1.71 15.92
C ALA A 3 14.30 -1.57 16.73
N ILE A 4 13.94 -0.36 17.15
CA ILE A 4 12.73 -0.11 17.95
C ILE A 4 11.48 -0.46 17.14
N VAL A 5 11.39 0.01 15.89
CA VAL A 5 10.26 -0.30 15.01
C VAL A 5 10.19 -1.80 14.72
N TYR A 6 11.33 -2.45 14.48
CA TYR A 6 11.41 -3.90 14.31
C TYR A 6 10.83 -4.64 15.53
N PHE A 7 11.23 -4.25 16.75
CA PHE A 7 10.71 -4.84 17.98
C PHE A 7 9.21 -4.62 18.16
N ILE A 8 8.72 -3.41 17.85
CA ILE A 8 7.28 -3.11 17.94
C ILE A 8 6.49 -3.99 16.97
N VAL A 9 6.91 -4.04 15.70
CA VAL A 9 6.24 -4.86 14.67
C VAL A 9 6.31 -6.34 15.02
N SER A 10 7.47 -6.83 15.49
CA SER A 10 7.64 -8.21 15.93
C SER A 10 6.72 -8.55 17.12
N LYS A 11 6.58 -7.63 18.07
CA LYS A 11 5.70 -7.81 19.23
C LYS A 11 4.23 -7.82 18.82
N LEU A 12 3.82 -6.90 17.95
CA LEU A 12 2.46 -6.88 17.40
C LEU A 12 2.15 -8.20 16.69
N ASN A 13 3.04 -8.67 15.83
CA ASN A 13 2.86 -9.94 15.14
C ASN A 13 2.66 -11.10 16.13
N THR A 14 3.53 -11.21 17.13
CA THR A 14 3.44 -12.26 18.17
C THR A 14 2.13 -12.20 18.96
N ILE A 15 1.62 -11.01 19.26
CA ILE A 15 0.36 -10.84 19.98
C ILE A 15 -0.80 -11.30 19.11
N TYR A 16 -0.84 -10.83 17.86
CA TYR A 16 -1.98 -11.10 16.99
C TYR A 16 -1.98 -12.52 16.40
N GLU A 17 -0.81 -13.16 16.26
CA GLU A 17 -0.73 -14.58 15.90
C GLU A 17 -1.46 -15.49 16.89
N LYS A 18 -1.39 -15.15 18.17
CA LYS A 18 -2.00 -15.91 19.27
C LYS A 18 -3.51 -15.68 19.40
N LEU A 19 -4.04 -14.63 18.80
CA LEU A 19 -5.47 -14.36 18.88
C LEU A 19 -6.24 -15.36 18.01
N PRO A 20 -7.41 -15.81 18.45
CA PRO A 20 -8.27 -16.65 17.66
C PRO A 20 -8.64 -15.94 16.35
N LYS A 21 -8.83 -16.71 15.27
CA LYS A 21 -9.43 -16.20 14.06
C LYS A 21 -10.80 -15.64 14.40
N GLN A 22 -11.14 -14.51 13.83
CA GLN A 22 -12.49 -13.98 14.01
C GLN A 22 -13.49 -14.86 13.25
N ALA A 23 -14.65 -15.06 13.84
CA ALA A 23 -15.79 -15.51 13.08
C ALA A 23 -16.13 -14.43 12.06
N THR A 24 -16.23 -14.81 10.79
CA THR A 24 -16.56 -13.89 9.72
C THR A 24 -18.00 -14.11 9.32
N ASP A 25 -18.85 -13.14 9.57
CA ASP A 25 -20.10 -13.05 8.82
C ASP A 25 -19.79 -12.41 7.45
N GLU A 26 -20.21 -13.05 6.38
CA GLU A 26 -20.15 -12.54 5.00
C GLU A 26 -18.75 -12.10 4.50
N ASN A 27 -17.67 -12.81 4.86
CA ASN A 27 -16.29 -12.48 4.46
C ASN A 27 -15.72 -11.18 5.03
N CYS A 28 -16.34 -10.60 6.05
CA CYS A 28 -15.82 -9.44 6.75
C CYS A 28 -15.07 -9.83 8.02
N VAL A 29 -13.90 -9.26 8.22
CA VAL A 29 -13.10 -9.39 9.45
C VAL A 29 -13.12 -8.03 10.14
N GLU A 30 -13.49 -8.01 11.41
CA GLU A 30 -13.48 -6.78 12.20
C GLU A 30 -12.05 -6.21 12.32
N LEU A 31 -11.92 -4.90 12.15
CA LEU A 31 -10.64 -4.21 12.31
C LEU A 31 -10.25 -4.16 13.79
N ARG A 32 -9.21 -4.90 14.16
CA ARG A 32 -8.69 -4.94 15.53
C ARG A 32 -7.56 -3.96 15.78
N HIS A 33 -6.75 -3.73 14.75
CA HIS A 33 -5.58 -2.86 14.88
C HIS A 33 -5.27 -2.18 13.57
N PHE A 34 -4.89 -0.92 13.68
CA PHE A 34 -4.48 -0.10 12.54
C PHE A 34 -3.09 0.48 12.83
N THR A 35 -2.14 0.17 11.95
CA THR A 35 -0.76 0.64 12.07
C THR A 35 -0.41 1.56 10.92
N ILE A 36 0.17 2.71 11.22
CA ILE A 36 0.74 3.60 10.22
C ILE A 36 2.25 3.66 10.44
N ILE A 37 3.02 3.34 9.41
CA ILE A 37 4.47 3.48 9.41
C ILE A 37 4.82 4.57 8.40
N ASP A 38 5.16 5.74 8.92
CA ASP A 38 5.70 6.83 8.11
C ASP A 38 7.19 6.62 7.87
N GLU A 39 7.70 7.15 6.75
CA GLU A 39 9.07 6.94 6.28
C GLU A 39 9.46 5.46 6.23
N ALA A 40 8.54 4.63 5.73
CA ALA A 40 8.65 3.17 5.71
C ALA A 40 9.91 2.67 4.98
N HIS A 41 10.53 3.47 4.12
CA HIS A 41 11.77 3.12 3.42
C HIS A 41 12.90 2.68 4.38
N TYR A 42 12.91 3.18 5.62
CA TYR A 42 13.86 2.71 6.63
C TYR A 42 13.64 1.26 7.06
N MET A 43 12.43 0.72 6.83
CA MET A 43 12.04 -0.64 7.22
C MET A 43 12.02 -1.61 6.04
N LEU A 44 11.93 -1.08 4.81
CA LEU A 44 11.81 -1.87 3.58
C LEU A 44 13.17 -2.25 2.98
N GLY A 45 14.23 -1.54 3.35
CA GLY A 45 15.59 -1.71 2.83
C GLY A 45 16.36 -2.91 3.39
N PHE A 46 15.75 -3.76 4.22
CA PHE A 46 16.36 -4.98 4.76
C PHE A 46 15.30 -6.07 4.95
N ASP A 47 15.74 -7.32 5.15
CA ASP A 47 14.83 -8.43 5.43
C ASP A 47 14.12 -8.26 6.78
N ASN A 48 12.89 -7.79 6.73
CA ASN A 48 12.04 -7.57 7.91
C ASN A 48 10.90 -8.60 7.92
N LYS A 49 11.24 -9.81 8.32
CA LYS A 49 10.28 -10.92 8.39
C LYS A 49 9.01 -10.57 9.19
N PRO A 50 9.06 -9.96 10.40
CA PRO A 50 7.85 -9.58 11.12
C PRO A 50 6.93 -8.64 10.35
N LEU A 51 7.47 -7.68 9.60
CA LEU A 51 6.68 -6.76 8.77
C LEU A 51 6.03 -7.50 7.59
N ARG A 52 6.77 -8.38 6.93
CA ARG A 52 6.23 -9.21 5.83
C ARG A 52 5.09 -10.09 6.31
N ASP A 53 5.29 -10.78 7.44
CA ASP A 53 4.27 -11.65 8.04
C ASP A 53 3.03 -10.82 8.43
N LEU A 54 3.22 -9.64 9.02
CA LEU A 54 2.12 -8.74 9.37
C LEU A 54 1.31 -8.32 8.14
N ILE A 55 1.96 -8.01 7.03
CA ILE A 55 1.29 -7.64 5.78
C ILE A 55 0.58 -8.84 5.15
N ALA A 56 1.25 -9.99 5.09
CA ALA A 56 0.74 -11.17 4.41
C ALA A 56 -0.46 -11.82 5.13
N ILE A 57 -0.40 -11.92 6.45
CA ILE A 57 -1.40 -12.64 7.25
C ILE A 57 -2.28 -11.74 8.11
N GLY A 58 -1.87 -10.49 8.32
CA GLY A 58 -2.54 -9.55 9.22
C GLY A 58 -4.01 -9.33 8.87
N ARG A 59 -4.33 -9.30 7.57
CA ARG A 59 -5.71 -9.16 7.09
C ARG A 59 -6.67 -10.17 7.74
N ASN A 60 -6.28 -11.44 7.82
CA ASN A 60 -7.11 -12.49 8.42
C ASN A 60 -7.24 -12.39 9.94
N LYS A 61 -6.47 -11.50 10.53
CA LYS A 61 -6.46 -11.20 11.98
C LYS A 61 -7.11 -9.86 12.32
N GLY A 62 -7.65 -9.16 11.32
CA GLY A 62 -8.21 -7.82 11.51
C GLY A 62 -7.15 -6.74 11.67
N LEU A 63 -5.96 -6.94 11.10
CA LEU A 63 -4.90 -5.95 11.10
C LEU A 63 -4.88 -5.19 9.78
N SER A 64 -4.78 -3.88 9.85
CA SER A 64 -4.55 -3.01 8.70
C SER A 64 -3.26 -2.23 8.89
N ILE A 65 -2.50 -2.09 7.82
CA ILE A 65 -1.23 -1.38 7.84
C ILE A 65 -1.17 -0.38 6.68
N ILE A 66 -0.73 0.83 6.97
CA ILE A 66 -0.35 1.83 5.98
C ILE A 66 1.15 2.02 6.05
N LEU A 67 1.80 1.86 4.91
CA LEU A 67 3.20 2.20 4.73
C LEU A 67 3.28 3.47 3.88
N ALA A 68 3.88 4.52 4.41
CA ALA A 68 4.08 5.78 3.71
C ALA A 68 5.58 6.00 3.40
N THR A 69 5.89 6.44 2.21
CA THR A 69 7.24 6.82 1.80
C THR A 69 7.19 7.92 0.74
N GLN A 70 8.25 8.71 0.67
CA GLN A 70 8.40 9.78 -0.31
C GLN A 70 8.89 9.26 -1.68
N ASN A 71 9.44 8.06 -1.73
CA ASN A 71 10.00 7.49 -2.96
C ASN A 71 9.35 6.13 -3.28
N MET A 72 8.79 6.01 -4.49
CA MET A 72 8.17 4.79 -4.97
C MET A 72 9.15 3.61 -5.03
N ASP A 73 10.42 3.85 -5.38
CA ASP A 73 11.44 2.80 -5.44
C ASP A 73 11.73 2.14 -4.10
N SER A 74 11.36 2.79 -2.99
CA SER A 74 11.52 2.23 -1.65
C SER A 74 10.72 0.95 -1.41
N TYR A 75 9.67 0.72 -2.19
CA TYR A 75 8.88 -0.50 -2.12
C TYR A 75 9.46 -1.68 -2.93
N LYS A 76 10.52 -1.45 -3.71
CA LYS A 76 11.26 -2.54 -4.36
C LYS A 76 12.12 -3.23 -3.33
N SER A 77 11.86 -4.49 -3.09
CA SER A 77 12.60 -5.31 -2.15
C SER A 77 12.83 -6.70 -2.76
N GLU A 78 14.03 -7.23 -2.58
CA GLU A 78 14.37 -8.61 -2.95
C GLU A 78 13.69 -9.63 -2.03
N PHE A 79 13.23 -9.18 -0.87
CA PHE A 79 12.70 -10.05 0.18
C PHE A 79 11.18 -10.18 0.16
N PHE A 80 10.47 -9.21 -0.46
CA PHE A 80 9.01 -9.19 -0.44
C PHE A 80 8.43 -8.29 -1.52
N ASP A 81 7.41 -8.79 -2.22
CA ASP A 81 6.68 -8.01 -3.22
C ASP A 81 5.60 -7.17 -2.53
N PHE A 82 5.96 -5.94 -2.18
CA PHE A 82 5.04 -4.99 -1.56
C PHE A 82 3.93 -4.55 -2.52
N TYR A 83 4.19 -4.51 -3.83
CA TYR A 83 3.18 -4.10 -4.81
C TYR A 83 2.10 -5.14 -5.00
N ALA A 84 2.45 -6.43 -5.07
CA ALA A 84 1.48 -7.51 -5.15
C ALA A 84 0.59 -7.59 -3.91
N ASN A 85 1.11 -7.17 -2.75
CA ASN A 85 0.39 -7.22 -1.47
C ASN A 85 -0.33 -5.90 -1.11
N ALA A 86 -0.10 -4.81 -1.86
CA ALA A 86 -0.79 -3.54 -1.65
C ALA A 86 -2.21 -3.58 -2.22
N GLN A 87 -3.21 -3.59 -1.36
CA GLN A 87 -4.62 -3.56 -1.78
C GLN A 87 -5.04 -2.20 -2.34
N TYR A 88 -4.58 -1.14 -1.70
CA TYR A 88 -5.00 0.24 -1.99
C TYR A 88 -3.78 1.15 -2.14
N PRO A 89 -3.11 1.13 -3.31
CA PRO A 89 -2.02 2.07 -3.56
C PRO A 89 -2.57 3.49 -3.69
N LEU A 90 -2.02 4.40 -2.89
CA LEU A 90 -2.32 5.83 -2.90
C LEU A 90 -1.08 6.56 -3.42
N ILE A 91 -1.16 7.15 -4.61
CA ILE A 91 -0.03 7.86 -5.20
C ILE A 91 -0.31 9.35 -5.18
N MET A 92 0.47 10.06 -4.43
CA MET A 92 0.50 11.51 -4.40
C MET A 92 1.49 12.06 -5.46
N LYS A 93 1.61 13.38 -5.58
CA LYS A 93 2.57 14.00 -6.50
C LYS A 93 3.97 13.47 -6.26
N GLN A 94 4.61 13.01 -7.33
CA GLN A 94 6.00 12.52 -7.33
C GLN A 94 6.90 13.51 -8.08
N GLN A 95 8.14 13.65 -7.63
CA GLN A 95 9.17 14.41 -8.35
C GLN A 95 9.75 13.59 -9.51
N SER A 96 9.91 12.29 -9.29
CA SER A 96 10.34 11.33 -10.32
C SER A 96 9.37 10.16 -10.36
N ILE A 97 9.06 9.69 -11.55
CA ILE A 97 8.14 8.57 -11.77
C ILE A 97 8.95 7.38 -12.29
N ASN A 98 8.87 6.28 -11.57
CA ASN A 98 9.43 5.02 -12.03
C ASN A 98 8.40 4.26 -12.87
N ASP A 99 8.66 4.15 -14.16
CA ASP A 99 7.75 3.54 -15.13
C ASP A 99 7.46 2.07 -14.80
N GLY A 100 8.45 1.32 -14.34
CA GLY A 100 8.27 -0.07 -13.93
C GLY A 100 7.31 -0.20 -12.76
N VAL A 101 7.49 0.63 -11.73
CA VAL A 101 6.61 0.64 -10.55
C VAL A 101 5.17 0.94 -10.92
N ILE A 102 4.93 1.92 -11.80
CA ILE A 102 3.55 2.24 -12.23
C ILE A 102 2.92 1.09 -13.01
N LYS A 103 3.67 0.46 -13.90
CA LYS A 103 3.18 -0.70 -14.67
C LYS A 103 2.81 -1.86 -13.77
N ASP A 104 3.68 -2.19 -12.82
CA ASP A 104 3.47 -3.29 -11.87
C ASP A 104 2.28 -2.99 -10.94
N LEU A 105 2.25 -1.79 -10.36
CA LEU A 105 1.24 -1.39 -9.39
C LEU A 105 -0.17 -1.34 -9.99
N PHE A 106 -0.31 -0.79 -11.19
CA PHE A 106 -1.61 -0.68 -11.86
C PHE A 106 -1.92 -1.87 -12.77
N GLY A 107 -0.93 -2.69 -13.13
CA GLY A 107 -1.11 -3.79 -14.07
C GLY A 107 -1.50 -3.29 -15.48
N VAL A 108 -0.85 -2.24 -15.96
CA VAL A 108 -1.17 -1.55 -17.22
C VAL A 108 0.02 -1.41 -18.15
N SER A 109 -0.28 -1.24 -19.43
CA SER A 109 0.72 -0.99 -20.48
C SER A 109 0.16 -0.04 -21.53
N GLY A 110 0.99 0.37 -22.47
CA GLY A 110 0.56 1.15 -23.62
C GLY A 110 -0.12 2.47 -23.25
N LYS A 111 -1.30 2.70 -23.79
CA LYS A 111 -2.05 3.95 -23.62
C LYS A 111 -2.46 4.21 -22.16
N ASP A 112 -2.99 3.19 -21.49
CA ASP A 112 -3.43 3.31 -20.09
C ASP A 112 -2.26 3.71 -19.18
N PHE A 113 -1.06 3.17 -19.44
CA PHE A 113 0.15 3.56 -18.71
C PHE A 113 0.49 5.04 -18.92
N GLN A 114 0.44 5.54 -20.16
CA GLN A 114 0.74 6.95 -20.45
C GLN A 114 -0.26 7.89 -19.75
N GLU A 115 -1.55 7.57 -19.80
CA GLU A 115 -2.58 8.35 -19.11
C GLU A 115 -2.34 8.42 -17.59
N ILE A 116 -1.94 7.31 -16.95
CA ILE A 116 -1.62 7.29 -15.52
C ILE A 116 -0.38 8.12 -15.22
N LYS A 117 0.67 8.01 -16.02
CA LYS A 117 1.91 8.76 -15.87
C LYS A 117 1.65 10.28 -15.96
N GLU A 118 0.88 10.70 -16.95
CA GLU A 118 0.46 12.10 -17.11
C GLU A 118 -0.39 12.58 -15.93
N ALA A 119 -1.32 11.72 -15.46
CA ALA A 119 -2.15 12.04 -14.31
C ALA A 119 -1.32 12.26 -13.03
N ILE A 120 -0.31 11.42 -12.77
CA ILE A 120 0.61 11.57 -11.62
C ILE A 120 1.41 12.87 -11.77
N SER A 121 1.97 13.13 -12.94
CA SER A 121 2.76 14.34 -13.21
C SER A 121 1.94 15.62 -13.01
N GLY A 122 0.65 15.59 -13.37
CA GLY A 122 -0.28 16.72 -13.24
C GLY A 122 -0.91 16.90 -11.85
N LEU A 123 -0.55 16.06 -10.86
CA LEU A 123 -1.10 16.19 -9.50
C LEU A 123 -0.64 17.49 -8.84
N GLN A 124 -1.56 18.13 -8.15
CA GLN A 124 -1.27 19.27 -7.30
C GLN A 124 -1.10 18.83 -5.84
N LYS A 125 -0.64 19.77 -4.99
CA LYS A 125 -0.54 19.51 -3.54
C LYS A 125 -1.92 19.11 -2.98
N GLY A 126 -1.96 18.01 -2.23
CA GLY A 126 -3.21 17.47 -1.67
C GLY A 126 -4.05 16.66 -2.65
N GLU A 127 -3.57 16.41 -3.86
CA GLU A 127 -4.19 15.48 -4.80
C GLU A 127 -3.49 14.14 -4.80
N LEU A 128 -4.24 13.09 -5.08
CA LEU A 128 -3.74 11.73 -5.22
C LEU A 128 -4.49 10.96 -6.29
N ILE A 129 -3.91 9.90 -6.77
CA ILE A 129 -4.60 8.89 -7.58
C ILE A 129 -4.65 7.54 -6.85
N ILE A 130 -5.71 6.81 -7.13
CA ILE A 130 -5.90 5.42 -6.68
C ILE A 130 -6.23 4.53 -7.87
N LYS A 131 -5.95 3.26 -7.75
CA LYS A 131 -6.40 2.24 -8.70
C LYS A 131 -7.92 2.19 -8.72
N ASN A 132 -8.52 2.12 -9.92
CA ASN A 132 -9.96 2.00 -10.07
C ASN A 132 -10.37 0.53 -10.26
N PRO A 133 -10.77 -0.19 -9.21
CA PRO A 133 -11.06 -1.61 -9.32
C PRO A 133 -12.23 -1.90 -10.27
N MET A 134 -13.21 -1.01 -10.40
CA MET A 134 -14.32 -1.19 -11.33
C MET A 134 -13.89 -1.19 -12.79
N ALA A 135 -12.90 -0.38 -13.15
CA ALA A 135 -12.37 -0.37 -14.51
C ALA A 135 -11.62 -1.67 -14.88
N PHE A 136 -11.07 -2.36 -13.87
CA PHE A 136 -10.42 -3.65 -14.07
C PHE A 136 -11.43 -4.80 -14.13
N SER A 137 -12.49 -4.77 -13.32
CA SER A 137 -13.51 -5.83 -13.31
C SER A 137 -14.49 -5.75 -14.47
N LEU A 138 -14.87 -4.54 -14.87
CA LEU A 138 -15.87 -4.32 -15.93
C LEU A 138 -15.24 -3.95 -17.28
N GLY A 139 -13.94 -3.75 -17.36
CA GLY A 139 -13.24 -3.33 -18.59
C GLY A 139 -13.62 -1.92 -19.09
N MET A 140 -14.28 -1.12 -18.26
CA MET A 140 -14.84 0.19 -18.65
C MET A 140 -14.23 1.33 -17.82
N GLY A 141 -13.98 2.46 -18.49
CA GLY A 141 -13.51 3.68 -17.85
C GLY A 141 -12.00 3.71 -17.58
N LYS A 142 -11.55 4.80 -16.93
CA LYS A 142 -10.14 5.01 -16.62
C LYS A 142 -9.67 4.05 -15.53
N LYS A 143 -8.46 3.50 -15.68
CA LYS A 143 -7.83 2.58 -14.73
C LYS A 143 -7.47 3.22 -13.38
N TYR A 144 -7.63 4.52 -13.24
CA TYR A 144 -7.37 5.28 -12.02
C TYR A 144 -8.53 6.24 -11.70
N LYS A 145 -8.61 6.66 -10.44
CA LYS A 145 -9.43 7.78 -9.98
C LYS A 145 -8.53 8.84 -9.36
N LYS A 146 -8.75 10.10 -9.73
CA LYS A 146 -8.11 11.25 -9.10
C LYS A 146 -8.98 11.72 -7.94
N MET A 147 -8.35 11.96 -6.79
CA MET A 147 -9.01 12.41 -5.57
C MET A 147 -8.28 13.62 -5.00
N LYS A 148 -9.00 14.45 -4.24
CA LYS A 148 -8.44 15.56 -3.49
C LYS A 148 -8.63 15.29 -2.00
N VAL A 149 -7.55 15.37 -1.25
CA VAL A 149 -7.58 15.29 0.21
C VAL A 149 -8.26 16.57 0.74
N ARG A 150 -9.30 16.38 1.55
CA ARG A 150 -9.92 17.52 2.26
C ARG A 150 -9.05 17.88 3.45
N HIS A 151 -8.78 19.18 3.60
CA HIS A 151 -8.26 19.68 4.86
C HIS A 151 -9.41 19.59 5.88
N LEU A 152 -9.18 18.83 6.94
CA LEU A 152 -10.00 18.94 8.14
C LEU A 152 -9.50 20.19 8.86
N ILE A 153 -10.28 21.24 8.82
CA ILE A 153 -10.04 22.46 9.61
C ILE A 153 -10.67 22.21 10.97
#